data_cf973fa574cd2dbcce3a6157c7fded1b
#
_entry.id   cf973fa574cd2dbcce3a6157c7fded1b
#
_cell.length_a   1.000
_cell.length_b   1.000
_cell.length_c   1.000
_cell.angle_alpha   90.00
_cell.angle_beta   90.00
_cell.angle_gamma   90.00
#
_symmetry.space_group_name_H-M   'P 1'
#
loop_
_entity.id
_entity.type
_entity.pdbx_description
1 polymer ?
#
loop_
_entity_poly.entity_id
_entity_poly.type
_entity_poly.pdbx_seq_one_letter_code
_entity_poly.pdbx_strand_id
1 'polypeptide(L)'
;MSEEDTEDEGKKKSPIVKMILIFLGLSIVVGITVTATLFATGYFDAGKEEDAEQALAELEAKAAEAAAGPEKVQLDSPELSKFQQSYYQLEKELTSNIANSRKVMQASVAIMTHYDDRVVANVEKHVFALRNVMLMVMSQQTEADLADPEFRIKLAEEFKFVMNAELEALEDFGGIEQVYLTEFVVQ
;
A
#
# COMPACT_ATOMS: atom_id res chain seq x y z
N MET A 1 9.98 -7.54 79.89
CA MET A 1 8.69 -8.18 79.88
C MET A 1 7.79 -7.32 79.03
N SER A 2 7.69 -7.68 77.75
CA SER A 2 6.62 -7.48 76.81
C SER A 2 7.20 -7.72 75.40
N GLU A 3 6.77 -8.80 74.81
CA GLU A 3 7.03 -9.22 73.47
C GLU A 3 6.23 -8.32 72.55
N GLU A 4 6.87 -7.80 71.47
CA GLU A 4 6.19 -7.12 70.36
C GLU A 4 6.21 -8.08 69.18
N ASP A 5 5.03 -8.67 68.95
CA ASP A 5 4.69 -9.39 67.73
C ASP A 5 4.64 -8.43 66.54
N THR A 6 5.54 -8.56 65.58
CA THR A 6 5.42 -7.90 64.27
C THR A 6 4.74 -8.85 63.31
N GLU A 7 3.45 -8.63 63.07
CA GLU A 7 2.67 -9.27 62.03
C GLU A 7 3.22 -8.90 60.63
N ASP A 8 3.67 -9.90 59.88
CA ASP A 8 4.03 -9.82 58.48
C ASP A 8 2.74 -9.76 57.63
N GLU A 9 2.31 -8.57 57.26
CA GLU A 9 1.22 -8.39 56.31
C GLU A 9 1.62 -8.82 54.88
N GLY A 10 1.33 -10.07 54.58
CA GLY A 10 1.40 -10.61 53.23
C GLY A 10 0.51 -9.86 52.21
N LYS A 11 1.06 -8.86 51.52
CA LYS A 11 0.42 -8.21 50.41
C LYS A 11 0.01 -9.23 49.37
N LYS A 12 -1.29 -9.52 49.27
CA LYS A 12 -1.89 -10.31 48.18
C LYS A 12 -1.57 -9.65 46.85
N LYS A 13 -0.53 -10.17 46.16
CA LYS A 13 -0.20 -9.73 44.81
C LYS A 13 -1.40 -9.95 43.89
N SER A 14 -1.85 -8.88 43.23
CA SER A 14 -3.02 -8.90 42.34
C SER A 14 -2.86 -9.99 41.26
N PRO A 15 -3.95 -10.62 40.79
CA PRO A 15 -3.88 -11.67 39.77
C PRO A 15 -3.13 -11.22 38.50
N ILE A 16 -3.15 -9.92 38.21
CA ILE A 16 -2.43 -9.30 37.09
C ILE A 16 -0.91 -9.40 37.27
N VAL A 17 -0.39 -9.14 38.50
CA VAL A 17 1.05 -9.26 38.81
C VAL A 17 1.53 -10.69 38.67
N LYS A 18 0.71 -11.68 39.07
CA LYS A 18 1.04 -13.11 38.90
C LYS A 18 1.07 -13.47 37.40
N MET A 19 0.17 -12.95 36.62
CA MET A 19 0.08 -13.18 35.16
C MET A 19 1.30 -12.57 34.43
N ILE A 20 1.72 -11.37 34.81
CA ILE A 20 2.92 -10.71 34.27
C ILE A 20 4.19 -11.50 34.64
N LEU A 21 4.30 -11.98 35.88
CA LEU A 21 5.44 -12.80 36.32
C LEU A 21 5.51 -14.15 35.62
N ILE A 22 4.37 -14.78 35.30
CA ILE A 22 4.31 -16.01 34.52
C ILE A 22 4.74 -15.76 33.08
N PHE A 23 4.26 -14.68 32.49
CA PHE A 23 4.66 -14.28 31.12
C PHE A 23 6.16 -13.97 31.03
N LEU A 24 6.69 -13.24 32.02
CA LEU A 24 8.11 -12.91 32.10
C LEU A 24 8.96 -14.18 32.28
N GLY A 25 8.52 -15.08 33.14
CA GLY A 25 9.19 -16.37 33.35
C GLY A 25 9.21 -17.25 32.10
N LEU A 26 8.08 -17.30 31.38
CA LEU A 26 7.96 -18.02 30.11
C LEU A 26 8.87 -17.43 29.02
N SER A 27 8.95 -16.11 28.93
CA SER A 27 9.84 -15.42 27.98
C SER A 27 11.32 -15.72 28.24
N ILE A 28 11.72 -15.78 29.50
CA ILE A 28 13.11 -16.13 29.89
C ILE A 28 13.43 -17.58 29.51
N VAL A 29 12.51 -18.52 29.75
CA VAL A 29 12.70 -19.92 29.38
C VAL A 29 12.84 -20.10 27.88
N VAL A 30 11.98 -19.42 27.10
CA VAL A 30 12.08 -19.43 25.62
C VAL A 30 13.41 -18.82 25.17
N GLY A 31 13.84 -17.70 25.75
CA GLY A 31 15.13 -17.06 25.43
C GLY A 31 16.34 -18.01 25.73
N ILE A 32 16.31 -18.70 26.84
CA ILE A 32 17.38 -19.66 27.20
C ILE A 32 17.40 -20.89 26.28
N THR A 33 16.23 -21.43 25.92
CA THR A 33 16.15 -22.56 25.00
C THR A 33 16.61 -22.18 23.57
N VAL A 34 16.25 -21.03 23.09
CA VAL A 34 16.70 -20.53 21.75
C VAL A 34 18.22 -20.32 21.75
N THR A 35 18.80 -19.66 22.78
CA THR A 35 20.25 -19.45 22.87
C THR A 35 21.01 -20.76 23.04
N ALA A 36 20.50 -21.71 23.85
CA ALA A 36 21.13 -23.02 24.02
C ALA A 36 21.09 -23.86 22.73
N THR A 37 19.98 -23.79 21.98
CA THR A 37 19.85 -24.47 20.67
C THR A 37 20.78 -23.86 19.63
N LEU A 38 20.90 -22.55 19.56
CA LEU A 38 21.81 -21.85 18.65
C LEU A 38 23.28 -22.16 18.99
N PHE A 39 23.61 -22.29 20.27
CA PHE A 39 24.96 -22.68 20.71
C PHE A 39 25.27 -24.15 20.39
N ALA A 40 24.30 -25.04 20.61
CA ALA A 40 24.47 -26.49 20.36
C ALA A 40 24.51 -26.83 18.85
N THR A 41 23.90 -26.00 17.98
CA THR A 41 23.90 -26.15 16.52
C THR A 41 25.12 -25.51 15.86
N GLY A 42 26.05 -24.90 16.64
CA GLY A 42 27.24 -24.23 16.10
C GLY A 42 26.94 -22.98 15.29
N TYR A 43 25.79 -22.32 15.53
CA TYR A 43 25.39 -21.08 14.81
C TYR A 43 26.36 -19.91 15.08
N PHE A 44 27.12 -19.96 16.19
CA PHE A 44 28.14 -18.96 16.54
C PHE A 44 29.55 -19.34 16.08
N ASP A 45 29.71 -20.35 15.23
CA ASP A 45 31.02 -20.65 14.66
C ASP A 45 31.39 -19.54 13.61
N ALA A 46 32.54 -18.93 13.83
CA ALA A 46 33.00 -17.65 13.29
C ALA A 46 33.22 -17.59 11.75
N GLY A 47 32.31 -18.15 10.98
CA GLY A 47 32.31 -18.06 9.52
C GLY A 47 30.99 -17.64 8.89
N LYS A 48 29.93 -17.39 9.73
CA LYS A 48 28.59 -17.06 9.23
C LYS A 48 28.08 -15.67 9.62
N GLU A 49 28.88 -14.90 10.36
CA GLU A 49 28.47 -13.53 10.74
C GLU A 49 28.44 -12.60 9.52
N GLU A 50 29.38 -12.76 8.59
CA GLU A 50 29.39 -11.98 7.34
C GLU A 50 28.18 -12.29 6.43
N ASP A 51 27.77 -13.55 6.34
CA ASP A 51 26.60 -13.95 5.56
C ASP A 51 25.28 -13.50 6.20
N ALA A 52 25.20 -13.47 7.54
CA ALA A 52 24.03 -13.03 8.27
C ALA A 52 23.90 -11.49 8.27
N GLU A 53 25.00 -10.76 8.40
CA GLU A 53 25.00 -9.29 8.26
C GLU A 53 24.66 -8.86 6.82
N GLN A 54 25.17 -9.57 5.81
CA GLN A 54 24.83 -9.30 4.41
C GLN A 54 23.35 -9.61 4.13
N ALA A 55 22.82 -10.72 4.66
CA ALA A 55 21.41 -11.04 4.51
C ALA A 55 20.48 -10.05 5.24
N LEU A 56 20.88 -9.57 6.43
CA LEU A 56 20.16 -8.51 7.16
C LEU A 56 20.23 -7.18 6.43
N ALA A 57 21.39 -6.79 5.92
CA ALA A 57 21.55 -5.58 5.13
C ALA A 57 20.75 -5.63 3.81
N GLU A 58 20.67 -6.80 3.18
CA GLU A 58 19.86 -6.98 1.97
C GLU A 58 18.35 -6.97 2.28
N LEU A 59 17.92 -7.51 3.44
CA LEU A 59 16.54 -7.44 3.90
C LEU A 59 16.15 -6.03 4.33
N GLU A 60 17.04 -5.31 5.02
CA GLU A 60 16.82 -3.90 5.38
C GLU A 60 16.79 -3.01 4.14
N ALA A 61 17.67 -3.24 3.16
CA ALA A 61 17.66 -2.53 1.89
C ALA A 61 16.35 -2.78 1.10
N LYS A 62 15.90 -4.05 1.02
CA LYS A 62 14.62 -4.41 0.40
C LYS A 62 13.41 -3.86 1.17
N ALA A 63 13.48 -3.84 2.50
CA ALA A 63 12.43 -3.27 3.34
C ALA A 63 12.37 -1.74 3.22
N ALA A 64 13.52 -1.08 3.12
CA ALA A 64 13.61 0.36 2.86
C ALA A 64 13.12 0.70 1.44
N GLU A 65 13.44 -0.12 0.45
CA GLU A 65 12.96 0.04 -0.93
C GLU A 65 11.45 -0.23 -1.07
N ALA A 66 10.93 -1.19 -0.30
CA ALA A 66 9.48 -1.45 -0.24
C ALA A 66 8.70 -0.40 0.57
N ALA A 67 9.34 0.24 1.56
CA ALA A 67 8.74 1.31 2.36
C ALA A 67 8.85 2.69 1.69
N ALA A 68 9.79 2.87 0.75
CA ALA A 68 9.83 4.05 -0.10
C ALA A 68 8.73 3.89 -1.17
N GLY A 69 7.66 4.68 -1.05
CA GLY A 69 6.66 4.79 -2.11
C GLY A 69 7.30 5.15 -3.47
N PRO A 70 6.57 5.05 -4.59
CA PRO A 70 7.09 5.42 -5.90
C PRO A 70 7.68 6.82 -5.90
N GLU A 71 8.93 6.96 -6.27
CA GLU A 71 9.65 8.22 -6.26
C GLU A 71 9.61 8.86 -7.65
N LYS A 72 9.47 10.20 -7.70
CA LYS A 72 9.72 10.93 -8.94
C LYS A 72 11.20 10.79 -9.28
N VAL A 73 11.51 10.04 -10.32
CA VAL A 73 12.89 9.94 -10.79
C VAL A 73 13.29 11.29 -11.37
N GLN A 74 13.99 12.10 -10.59
CA GLN A 74 14.70 13.25 -11.12
C GLN A 74 15.98 12.74 -11.78
N LEU A 75 15.98 12.65 -13.11
CA LEU A 75 17.25 12.52 -13.81
C LEU A 75 18.08 13.77 -13.58
N ASP A 76 19.40 13.59 -13.34
CA ASP A 76 20.38 14.65 -13.06
C ASP A 76 20.55 15.70 -14.20
N SER A 77 19.70 15.65 -15.22
CA SER A 77 19.63 16.65 -16.28
C SER A 77 18.27 17.36 -16.21
N PRO A 78 18.22 18.63 -15.79
CA PRO A 78 16.96 19.40 -15.66
C PRO A 78 16.15 19.50 -16.95
N GLU A 79 16.74 19.23 -18.10
CA GLU A 79 16.08 19.27 -19.39
C GLU A 79 15.45 17.93 -19.82
N LEU A 80 15.96 16.79 -19.35
CA LEU A 80 15.45 15.47 -19.71
C LEU A 80 14.32 15.01 -18.80
N SER A 81 14.30 15.44 -17.53
CA SER A 81 13.26 15.04 -16.55
C SER A 81 11.85 15.55 -16.90
N LYS A 82 11.75 16.62 -17.71
CA LYS A 82 10.47 17.14 -18.18
C LYS A 82 9.83 16.30 -19.30
N PHE A 83 10.56 15.34 -19.87
CA PHE A 83 10.15 14.59 -21.05
C PHE A 83 9.93 13.10 -20.83
N GLN A 84 10.28 12.57 -19.68
CA GLN A 84 9.97 11.18 -19.36
C GLN A 84 8.59 11.07 -18.72
N GLN A 85 7.60 10.99 -19.58
CA GLN A 85 6.23 10.66 -19.22
C GLN A 85 5.98 9.21 -19.60
N SER A 86 5.50 8.43 -18.64
CA SER A 86 5.06 7.06 -18.89
C SER A 86 3.55 7.06 -19.12
N TYR A 87 3.13 6.41 -20.19
CA TYR A 87 1.72 6.25 -20.53
C TYR A 87 1.35 4.78 -20.46
N TYR A 88 0.20 4.50 -19.87
CA TYR A 88 -0.37 3.18 -19.86
C TYR A 88 -1.84 3.24 -20.28
N GLN A 89 -2.22 2.44 -21.27
CA GLN A 89 -3.60 2.34 -21.73
C GLN A 89 -4.25 1.08 -21.14
N LEU A 90 -5.41 1.25 -20.54
CA LEU A 90 -6.21 0.12 -20.08
C LEU A 90 -6.69 -0.70 -21.28
N GLU A 91 -6.39 -2.01 -21.28
CA GLU A 91 -6.64 -2.91 -22.41
C GLU A 91 -8.13 -3.01 -22.82
N LYS A 92 -9.03 -2.90 -21.85
CA LYS A 92 -10.47 -3.09 -22.09
C LYS A 92 -11.24 -1.80 -21.86
N GLU A 93 -12.10 -1.50 -22.80
CA GLU A 93 -13.05 -0.40 -22.69
C GLU A 93 -13.96 -0.54 -21.47
N LEU A 94 -14.34 0.61 -20.91
CA LEU A 94 -15.35 0.71 -19.86
C LEU A 94 -16.72 0.92 -20.53
N THR A 95 -17.70 0.13 -20.14
CA THR A 95 -19.07 0.27 -20.65
C THR A 95 -20.04 0.33 -19.47
N SER A 96 -20.85 1.38 -19.41
CA SER A 96 -21.82 1.60 -18.33
C SER A 96 -23.11 2.20 -18.88
N ASN A 97 -24.23 1.88 -18.23
CA ASN A 97 -25.48 2.56 -18.46
C ASN A 97 -25.44 3.96 -17.83
N ILE A 98 -26.09 4.93 -18.49
CA ILE A 98 -26.29 6.27 -17.95
C ILE A 98 -27.47 6.25 -16.97
N ALA A 99 -27.34 6.95 -15.85
CA ALA A 99 -28.36 7.01 -14.82
C ALA A 99 -29.69 7.55 -15.38
N ASN A 100 -30.78 6.87 -15.07
CA ASN A 100 -32.14 7.21 -15.50
C ASN A 100 -32.32 7.33 -17.03
N SER A 101 -31.49 6.65 -17.82
CA SER A 101 -31.51 6.66 -19.28
C SER A 101 -31.47 5.23 -19.84
N ARG A 102 -31.79 5.11 -21.13
CA ARG A 102 -31.60 3.87 -21.91
C ARG A 102 -30.27 3.87 -22.67
N LYS A 103 -29.53 4.97 -22.59
CA LYS A 103 -28.26 5.12 -23.29
C LYS A 103 -27.14 4.41 -22.54
N VAL A 104 -26.16 4.01 -23.30
CA VAL A 104 -24.95 3.37 -22.84
C VAL A 104 -23.76 4.28 -23.17
N MET A 105 -22.89 4.46 -22.21
CA MET A 105 -21.63 5.18 -22.35
C MET A 105 -20.48 4.18 -22.40
N GLN A 106 -19.58 4.39 -23.34
CA GLN A 106 -18.38 3.60 -23.55
C GLN A 106 -17.17 4.52 -23.58
N ALA A 107 -16.11 4.15 -22.87
CA ALA A 107 -14.89 4.93 -22.78
C ALA A 107 -13.65 4.03 -22.75
N SER A 108 -12.63 4.41 -23.52
CA SER A 108 -11.27 3.89 -23.40
C SER A 108 -10.42 4.87 -22.60
N VAL A 109 -9.60 4.35 -21.68
CA VAL A 109 -8.86 5.15 -20.71
C VAL A 109 -7.37 4.89 -20.84
N ALA A 110 -6.59 5.97 -20.89
CA ALA A 110 -5.14 5.94 -20.72
C ALA A 110 -4.75 6.84 -19.54
N ILE A 111 -3.73 6.43 -18.82
CA ILE A 111 -3.15 7.21 -17.73
C ILE A 111 -1.76 7.74 -18.10
N MET A 112 -1.34 8.78 -17.42
CA MET A 112 0.01 9.31 -17.51
C MET A 112 0.57 9.56 -16.11
N THR A 113 1.85 9.24 -15.94
CA THR A 113 2.62 9.50 -14.74
C THR A 113 4.05 9.95 -15.09
N HIS A 114 4.66 10.77 -14.23
CA HIS A 114 6.09 11.09 -14.25
C HIS A 114 6.87 10.30 -13.18
N TYR A 115 6.16 9.48 -12.42
CA TYR A 115 6.79 8.60 -11.43
C TYR A 115 7.44 7.39 -12.11
N ASP A 116 8.11 6.57 -11.32
CA ASP A 116 8.78 5.36 -11.80
C ASP A 116 7.78 4.28 -12.32
N ASP A 117 8.34 3.22 -12.88
CA ASP A 117 7.57 2.12 -13.47
C ASP A 117 6.70 1.38 -12.43
N ARG A 118 6.91 1.59 -11.12
CA ARG A 118 6.08 0.99 -10.08
C ARG A 118 4.63 1.47 -10.14
N VAL A 119 4.39 2.73 -10.53
CA VAL A 119 3.01 3.23 -10.69
C VAL A 119 2.29 2.47 -11.78
N VAL A 120 2.94 2.26 -12.93
CA VAL A 120 2.37 1.47 -14.04
C VAL A 120 2.12 0.02 -13.59
N ALA A 121 3.10 -0.59 -12.93
CA ALA A 121 2.96 -1.96 -12.41
C ALA A 121 1.81 -2.08 -11.37
N ASN A 122 1.62 -1.10 -10.50
CA ASN A 122 0.51 -1.06 -9.54
C ASN A 122 -0.83 -0.90 -10.26
N VAL A 123 -0.91 -0.08 -11.29
CA VAL A 123 -2.13 0.07 -12.12
C VAL A 123 -2.46 -1.26 -12.82
N GLU A 124 -1.48 -1.96 -13.38
CA GLU A 124 -1.68 -3.29 -13.99
C GLU A 124 -2.14 -4.32 -12.97
N LYS A 125 -1.49 -4.37 -11.82
CA LYS A 125 -1.81 -5.29 -10.72
C LYS A 125 -3.24 -5.11 -10.22
N HIS A 126 -3.70 -3.89 -10.10
CA HIS A 126 -5.00 -3.54 -9.55
C HIS A 126 -6.04 -3.13 -10.60
N VAL A 127 -5.83 -3.48 -11.87
CA VAL A 127 -6.69 -3.07 -12.99
C VAL A 127 -8.17 -3.37 -12.76
N PHE A 128 -8.51 -4.48 -12.10
CA PHE A 128 -9.91 -4.84 -11.83
C PHE A 128 -10.56 -3.94 -10.80
N ALA A 129 -9.84 -3.56 -9.74
CA ALA A 129 -10.31 -2.62 -8.72
C ALA A 129 -10.48 -1.22 -9.34
N LEU A 130 -9.50 -0.76 -10.10
CA LEU A 130 -9.56 0.52 -10.79
C LEU A 130 -10.71 0.60 -11.79
N ARG A 131 -10.93 -0.47 -12.56
CA ARG A 131 -12.09 -0.55 -13.47
C ARG A 131 -13.41 -0.46 -12.71
N ASN A 132 -13.51 -1.11 -11.55
CA ASN A 132 -14.72 -1.07 -10.73
C ASN A 132 -15.04 0.36 -10.27
N VAL A 133 -14.07 1.09 -9.72
CA VAL A 133 -14.32 2.47 -9.25
C VAL A 133 -14.66 3.43 -10.40
N MET A 134 -14.02 3.27 -11.56
CA MET A 134 -14.37 4.05 -12.76
C MET A 134 -15.79 3.73 -13.26
N LEU A 135 -16.19 2.47 -13.29
CA LEU A 135 -17.55 2.08 -13.68
C LEU A 135 -18.60 2.61 -12.69
N MET A 136 -18.29 2.70 -11.40
CA MET A 136 -19.17 3.34 -10.41
C MET A 136 -19.37 4.82 -10.74
N VAL A 137 -18.31 5.55 -11.06
CA VAL A 137 -18.39 6.96 -11.50
C VAL A 137 -19.23 7.08 -12.76
N MET A 138 -18.97 6.26 -13.78
CA MET A 138 -19.73 6.27 -15.04
C MET A 138 -21.23 6.01 -14.82
N SER A 139 -21.59 5.09 -13.94
CA SER A 139 -22.98 4.71 -13.68
C SER A 139 -23.81 5.80 -13.00
N GLN A 140 -23.16 6.79 -12.40
CA GLN A 140 -23.79 7.94 -11.74
C GLN A 140 -24.03 9.10 -12.68
N GLN A 141 -23.39 9.12 -13.86
CA GLN A 141 -23.54 10.20 -14.84
C GLN A 141 -24.94 10.22 -15.45
N THR A 142 -25.45 11.41 -15.68
CA THR A 142 -26.80 11.64 -16.26
C THR A 142 -26.72 12.21 -17.68
N GLU A 143 -27.86 12.20 -18.40
CA GLU A 143 -27.90 12.86 -19.70
C GLU A 143 -27.69 14.38 -19.62
N ALA A 144 -28.01 14.99 -18.47
CA ALA A 144 -27.76 16.42 -18.25
C ALA A 144 -26.25 16.70 -18.14
N ASP A 145 -25.50 15.83 -17.50
CA ASP A 145 -24.04 15.95 -17.40
C ASP A 145 -23.38 15.82 -18.77
N LEU A 146 -23.87 14.92 -19.60
CA LEU A 146 -23.38 14.75 -20.98
C LEU A 146 -23.61 15.99 -21.89
N ALA A 147 -24.55 16.84 -21.55
CA ALA A 147 -24.80 18.08 -22.29
C ALA A 147 -23.75 19.18 -21.97
N ASP A 148 -22.97 19.02 -20.92
CA ASP A 148 -21.89 19.95 -20.57
C ASP A 148 -20.71 19.77 -21.54
N PRO A 149 -20.25 20.84 -22.22
CA PRO A 149 -19.07 20.78 -23.08
C PRO A 149 -17.79 20.31 -22.38
N GLU A 150 -17.69 20.55 -21.08
CA GLU A 150 -16.54 20.13 -20.24
C GLU A 150 -16.69 18.74 -19.64
N PHE A 151 -17.78 18.03 -19.92
CA PHE A 151 -18.08 16.73 -19.33
C PHE A 151 -16.91 15.77 -19.39
N ARG A 152 -16.27 15.63 -20.54
CA ARG A 152 -15.14 14.70 -20.73
C ARG A 152 -13.94 15.05 -19.85
N ILE A 153 -13.69 16.34 -19.64
CA ILE A 153 -12.59 16.81 -18.77
C ILE A 153 -12.92 16.48 -17.31
N LYS A 154 -14.15 16.78 -16.88
CA LYS A 154 -14.62 16.50 -15.52
C LYS A 154 -14.60 15.00 -15.22
N LEU A 155 -15.07 14.18 -16.15
CA LEU A 155 -15.04 12.72 -16.02
C LEU A 155 -13.62 12.17 -15.91
N ALA A 156 -12.67 12.71 -16.67
CA ALA A 156 -11.27 12.33 -16.59
C ALA A 156 -10.64 12.71 -15.24
N GLU A 157 -11.01 13.86 -14.68
CA GLU A 157 -10.57 14.28 -13.35
C GLU A 157 -11.20 13.45 -12.23
N GLU A 158 -12.47 13.10 -12.33
CA GLU A 158 -13.12 12.18 -11.41
C GLU A 158 -12.45 10.79 -11.45
N PHE A 159 -12.15 10.27 -12.63
CA PHE A 159 -11.41 9.02 -12.78
C PHE A 159 -10.04 9.09 -12.10
N LYS A 160 -9.28 10.15 -12.35
CA LYS A 160 -8.00 10.37 -11.68
C LYS A 160 -8.14 10.35 -10.16
N PHE A 161 -9.14 11.04 -9.64
CA PHE A 161 -9.39 11.11 -8.19
C PHE A 161 -9.70 9.73 -7.59
N VAL A 162 -10.67 8.99 -8.16
CA VAL A 162 -11.08 7.69 -7.61
C VAL A 162 -10.01 6.61 -7.81
N MET A 163 -9.26 6.67 -8.93
CA MET A 163 -8.15 5.73 -9.17
C MET A 163 -7.00 5.94 -8.19
N ASN A 164 -6.59 7.19 -7.94
CA ASN A 164 -5.56 7.48 -6.94
C ASN A 164 -6.01 7.09 -5.53
N ALA A 165 -7.25 7.38 -5.14
CA ALA A 165 -7.79 6.98 -3.84
C ALA A 165 -7.80 5.46 -3.67
N GLU A 166 -8.13 4.70 -4.71
CA GLU A 166 -8.08 3.24 -4.67
C GLU A 166 -6.65 2.71 -4.59
N LEU A 167 -5.71 3.29 -5.36
CA LEU A 167 -4.30 2.92 -5.29
C LEU A 167 -3.68 3.27 -3.93
N GLU A 168 -4.00 4.43 -3.36
CA GLU A 168 -3.57 4.81 -2.01
C GLU A 168 -4.07 3.82 -0.95
N ALA A 169 -5.28 3.30 -1.09
CA ALA A 169 -5.83 2.31 -0.18
C ALA A 169 -5.17 0.93 -0.31
N LEU A 170 -4.65 0.58 -1.49
CA LEU A 170 -4.08 -0.74 -1.79
C LEU A 170 -2.55 -0.78 -1.71
N GLU A 171 -1.88 0.33 -2.01
CA GLU A 171 -0.42 0.43 -2.18
C GLU A 171 0.19 1.64 -1.44
N ASP A 172 -0.58 2.33 -0.60
CA ASP A 172 -0.19 3.56 0.13
C ASP A 172 0.26 4.73 -0.78
N PHE A 173 0.08 4.61 -2.10
CA PHE A 173 0.47 5.63 -3.07
C PHE A 173 -0.34 5.54 -4.38
N GLY A 174 -0.89 6.67 -4.85
CA GLY A 174 -1.62 6.77 -6.10
C GLY A 174 -0.69 6.91 -7.32
N GLY A 175 -0.20 8.11 -7.55
CA GLY A 175 0.80 8.44 -8.57
C GLY A 175 0.28 8.67 -9.99
N ILE A 176 -1.03 8.59 -10.23
CA ILE A 176 -1.63 8.95 -11.51
C ILE A 176 -1.74 10.48 -11.59
N GLU A 177 -1.04 11.10 -12.54
CA GLU A 177 -1.03 12.56 -12.70
C GLU A 177 -2.07 13.04 -13.69
N GLN A 178 -2.34 12.25 -14.74
CA GLN A 178 -3.40 12.57 -15.70
C GLN A 178 -4.12 11.30 -16.19
N VAL A 179 -5.38 11.48 -16.51
CA VAL A 179 -6.24 10.48 -17.16
C VAL A 179 -6.76 11.05 -18.47
N TYR A 180 -6.68 10.24 -19.52
CA TYR A 180 -7.15 10.58 -20.85
C TYR A 180 -8.26 9.63 -21.26
N LEU A 181 -9.35 10.19 -21.76
CA LEU A 181 -10.39 9.43 -22.46
C LEU A 181 -10.00 9.37 -23.94
N THR A 182 -9.38 8.26 -24.35
CA THR A 182 -8.89 8.08 -25.73
C THR A 182 -10.01 7.82 -26.72
N GLU A 183 -11.04 7.14 -26.26
CA GLU A 183 -12.29 6.93 -26.98
C GLU A 183 -13.47 7.22 -26.06
N PHE A 184 -14.51 7.84 -26.60
CA PHE A 184 -15.71 8.14 -25.86
C PHE A 184 -16.92 8.12 -26.80
N VAL A 185 -17.86 7.22 -26.53
CA VAL A 185 -19.08 7.01 -27.31
C VAL A 185 -20.29 6.93 -26.39
N VAL A 186 -21.39 7.55 -26.80
CA VAL A 186 -22.71 7.41 -26.17
C VAL A 186 -23.73 6.97 -27.23
N GLN A 187 -24.44 5.88 -26.91
CA GLN A 187 -25.42 5.25 -27.79
C GLN A 187 -26.78 5.13 -27.12
#